data_89c26fb2256d74a5b5dbed293369b447
#
_entry.id   89c26fb2256d74a5b5dbed293369b447
#
_cell.length_a   1.000
_cell.length_b   1.000
_cell.length_c   1.000
_cell.angle_alpha   90.00
_cell.angle_beta   90.00
_cell.angle_gamma   90.00
#
_symmetry.space_group_name_H-M   'P 1'
#
loop_
_entity.id
_entity.type
_entity.pdbx_description
1 polymer ?
#
loop_
_entity_poly.entity_id
_entity_poly.type
_entity_poly.pdbx_seq_one_letter_code
_entity_poly.pdbx_strand_id
1 'polypeptide(L)'
;YRDATSDGNLGVQLWARLNAKPWQNELWTEKYPEIAGGIEHFNSTDFNQNNIIDSNVLVNSPGIKTHAKVPKDWGEFTNNYSTESDPGFYDFKNRNYTLKESSVVFDKISGFVALPFTRMGTYSDRAKNRVKDALVLAIDSPRALKNGEITMIDESDESVVPVIINNSTYMPIRFMSEGMGGQVEWNEEERCAEVVLGQNKIDIFVEKGEIYKNEELCQRDLDIRIINGRTFIPLRTIGEALGREVYWNDIGMVCVSGTEALFDDNVDESIINYLYGLIAKN
;
A
#
# COMPACT_ATOMS: atom_id res chain seq x y z
N TYR A 1 22.93 -23.96 -19.34
CA TYR A 1 24.25 -23.42 -18.95
C TYR A 1 25.13 -23.46 -20.18
N ARG A 2 25.37 -22.33 -20.79
CA ARG A 2 26.40 -22.21 -21.84
C ARG A 2 27.60 -21.60 -21.16
N ASP A 3 28.73 -22.28 -21.29
CA ASP A 3 30.04 -21.84 -20.88
C ASP A 3 30.25 -20.40 -21.38
N ALA A 4 30.59 -19.48 -20.51
CA ALA A 4 30.88 -18.09 -20.87
C ALA A 4 32.12 -17.96 -21.75
N THR A 5 32.94 -19.01 -21.83
CA THR A 5 34.17 -19.10 -22.63
C THR A 5 33.93 -19.83 -23.96
N SER A 6 32.76 -20.48 -24.17
CA SER A 6 32.48 -21.13 -25.44
C SER A 6 32.21 -20.08 -26.52
N ASP A 7 32.59 -20.35 -27.77
CA ASP A 7 32.42 -19.52 -28.98
C ASP A 7 30.94 -19.13 -29.28
N GLY A 8 30.06 -19.30 -28.33
CA GLY A 8 28.69 -18.88 -28.39
C GLY A 8 28.55 -17.37 -28.16
N ASN A 9 27.77 -16.75 -29.01
CA ASN A 9 27.44 -15.31 -29.09
C ASN A 9 27.11 -14.67 -27.72
N LEU A 10 26.74 -15.45 -26.69
CA LEU A 10 26.37 -14.97 -25.35
C LEU A 10 27.59 -14.63 -24.48
N GLY A 11 28.67 -15.42 -24.54
CA GLY A 11 29.90 -15.16 -23.79
C GLY A 11 30.56 -13.88 -24.29
N VAL A 12 30.66 -13.71 -25.61
CA VAL A 12 31.25 -12.50 -26.23
C VAL A 12 30.43 -11.25 -25.88
N GLN A 13 29.08 -11.35 -25.86
CA GLN A 13 28.22 -10.24 -25.50
C GLN A 13 28.31 -9.89 -24.00
N LEU A 14 28.42 -10.88 -23.12
CA LEU A 14 28.57 -10.66 -21.68
C LEU A 14 29.87 -9.92 -21.39
N TRP A 15 31.01 -10.38 -21.99
CA TRP A 15 32.32 -9.75 -21.89
C TRP A 15 32.33 -8.33 -22.43
N ALA A 16 31.72 -8.09 -23.59
CA ALA A 16 31.63 -6.75 -24.17
C ALA A 16 30.84 -5.80 -23.27
N ARG A 17 29.77 -6.26 -22.68
CA ARG A 17 28.94 -5.45 -21.74
C ARG A 17 29.65 -5.21 -20.41
N LEU A 18 30.34 -6.19 -19.89
CA LEU A 18 31.11 -6.07 -18.65
C LEU A 18 32.25 -5.08 -18.85
N ASN A 19 33.02 -5.23 -19.92
CA ASN A 19 34.16 -4.36 -20.25
C ASN A 19 33.72 -2.92 -20.63
N ALA A 20 32.48 -2.71 -20.99
CA ALA A 20 31.93 -1.37 -21.20
C ALA A 20 31.66 -0.60 -19.89
N LYS A 21 31.85 -1.24 -18.72
CA LYS A 21 31.70 -0.65 -17.39
C LYS A 21 33.05 -0.68 -16.66
N PRO A 22 33.33 0.33 -15.83
CA PRO A 22 34.59 0.40 -15.07
C PRO A 22 34.58 -0.50 -13.83
N TRP A 23 34.13 -1.77 -13.99
CA TRP A 23 33.92 -2.71 -12.89
C TRP A 23 35.21 -3.12 -12.15
N GLN A 24 36.37 -2.89 -12.75
CA GLN A 24 37.69 -3.12 -12.15
C GLN A 24 38.22 -1.89 -11.41
N ASN A 25 37.50 -0.76 -11.39
CA ASN A 25 37.98 0.40 -10.66
C ASN A 25 37.78 0.21 -9.14
N GLU A 26 38.48 1.06 -8.38
CA GLU A 26 38.55 1.01 -6.92
C GLU A 26 37.13 1.06 -6.27
N LEU A 27 36.22 1.88 -6.82
CA LEU A 27 34.85 2.01 -6.32
C LEU A 27 34.06 0.70 -6.40
N TRP A 28 34.20 -0.06 -7.49
CA TRP A 28 33.52 -1.32 -7.66
C TRP A 28 34.16 -2.44 -6.86
N THR A 29 35.49 -2.51 -6.83
CA THR A 29 36.24 -3.56 -6.12
C THR A 29 36.13 -3.40 -4.61
N GLU A 30 36.00 -2.16 -4.11
CA GLU A 30 35.74 -1.91 -2.70
C GLU A 30 34.34 -2.31 -2.31
N LYS A 31 33.34 -1.98 -3.15
CA LYS A 31 31.92 -2.26 -2.86
C LYS A 31 31.53 -3.72 -3.12
N TYR A 32 32.20 -4.38 -4.04
CA TYR A 32 31.93 -5.77 -4.46
C TYR A 32 33.25 -6.54 -4.61
N PRO A 33 33.90 -6.85 -3.50
CA PRO A 33 35.24 -7.50 -3.52
C PRO A 33 35.23 -8.87 -4.22
N GLU A 34 34.09 -9.57 -4.23
CA GLU A 34 33.93 -10.85 -4.92
C GLU A 34 34.06 -10.72 -6.44
N ILE A 35 33.76 -9.55 -7.01
CA ILE A 35 33.88 -9.29 -8.44
C ILE A 35 35.33 -9.01 -8.83
N ALA A 36 36.12 -8.49 -7.91
CA ALA A 36 37.54 -8.15 -8.17
C ALA A 36 38.39 -9.36 -8.60
N GLY A 37 38.08 -10.55 -8.04
CA GLY A 37 38.70 -11.82 -8.43
C GLY A 37 38.04 -12.52 -9.63
N GLY A 38 36.93 -11.95 -10.15
CA GLY A 38 35.97 -12.66 -11.00
C GLY A 38 36.51 -13.11 -12.37
N ILE A 39 37.53 -12.48 -12.93
CA ILE A 39 38.05 -12.86 -14.26
C ILE A 39 38.80 -14.19 -14.20
N GLU A 40 39.60 -14.44 -13.19
CA GLU A 40 40.31 -15.70 -13.03
C GLU A 40 39.33 -16.86 -12.79
N HIS A 41 38.22 -16.59 -12.07
CA HIS A 41 37.16 -17.55 -11.84
C HIS A 41 36.30 -17.82 -13.09
N PHE A 42 36.06 -16.84 -13.96
CA PHE A 42 35.38 -17.04 -15.23
C PHE A 42 36.12 -17.91 -16.23
N ASN A 43 37.44 -17.98 -16.12
CA ASN A 43 38.31 -18.82 -16.97
C ASN A 43 38.60 -20.19 -16.36
N SER A 44 38.21 -20.43 -15.10
CA SER A 44 38.31 -21.74 -14.47
C SER A 44 37.06 -22.55 -14.75
N THR A 45 37.17 -23.87 -14.73
CA THR A 45 36.03 -24.79 -14.77
C THR A 45 35.19 -24.74 -13.48
N ASP A 46 35.59 -23.91 -12.54
CA ASP A 46 34.92 -23.72 -11.28
C ASP A 46 33.84 -22.65 -11.46
N PHE A 47 32.62 -23.13 -11.56
CA PHE A 47 31.42 -22.27 -11.57
C PHE A 47 31.33 -21.40 -10.32
N ASN A 48 30.65 -20.26 -10.46
CA ASN A 48 30.40 -19.33 -9.37
C ASN A 48 30.21 -20.04 -8.03
N GLN A 49 31.21 -19.97 -7.20
CA GLN A 49 31.15 -20.32 -5.80
C GLN A 49 30.48 -19.14 -5.07
N ASN A 50 30.00 -19.34 -3.85
CA ASN A 50 29.36 -18.33 -3.02
C ASN A 50 27.89 -18.00 -3.38
N ASN A 51 27.19 -18.90 -4.04
CA ASN A 51 25.71 -18.77 -4.08
C ASN A 51 25.14 -19.19 -2.74
N ILE A 52 24.36 -18.31 -2.12
CA ILE A 52 23.69 -18.59 -0.85
C ILE A 52 22.19 -18.67 -1.11
N ILE A 53 21.59 -19.79 -0.73
CA ILE A 53 20.14 -20.00 -0.74
C ILE A 53 19.74 -20.26 0.72
N ASP A 54 19.37 -19.20 1.39
CA ASP A 54 19.12 -19.18 2.82
C ASP A 54 17.73 -18.64 3.16
N SER A 55 17.19 -19.10 4.30
CA SER A 55 15.99 -18.55 4.90
C SER A 55 14.75 -18.55 3.99
N ASN A 56 14.60 -19.56 3.12
CA ASN A 56 13.42 -19.70 2.28
C ASN A 56 12.37 -20.60 2.91
N VAL A 57 11.10 -20.24 2.73
CA VAL A 57 9.94 -21.07 3.05
C VAL A 57 9.41 -21.69 1.78
N LEU A 58 9.39 -23.00 1.71
CA LEU A 58 8.90 -23.78 0.56
C LEU A 58 7.65 -24.54 0.97
N VAL A 59 6.51 -24.19 0.37
CA VAL A 59 5.22 -24.83 0.66
C VAL A 59 4.75 -25.62 -0.55
N ASN A 60 4.44 -26.91 -0.38
CA ASN A 60 4.04 -27.81 -1.45
C ASN A 60 5.02 -27.81 -2.65
N SER A 61 6.30 -27.60 -2.36
CA SER A 61 7.37 -27.54 -3.37
C SER A 61 8.19 -28.84 -3.34
N PRO A 62 8.68 -29.30 -4.49
CA PRO A 62 9.58 -30.46 -4.54
C PRO A 62 10.96 -30.21 -3.90
N GLY A 63 11.13 -29.08 -3.21
CA GLY A 63 12.37 -28.65 -2.59
C GLY A 63 13.28 -27.88 -3.56
N ILE A 64 14.41 -27.44 -3.04
CA ILE A 64 15.44 -26.76 -3.83
C ILE A 64 16.19 -27.81 -4.64
N LYS A 65 16.16 -27.68 -5.96
CA LYS A 65 16.84 -28.60 -6.88
C LYS A 65 17.88 -27.84 -7.69
N THR A 66 19.07 -28.40 -7.76
CA THR A 66 20.11 -27.94 -8.67
C THR A 66 20.07 -28.75 -9.97
N HIS A 67 20.50 -28.13 -11.06
CA HIS A 67 20.65 -28.85 -12.32
C HIS A 67 21.79 -29.89 -12.19
N ALA A 68 21.64 -31.07 -12.78
CA ALA A 68 22.61 -32.19 -12.69
C ALA A 68 24.05 -31.85 -13.09
N LYS A 69 24.26 -30.78 -13.87
CA LYS A 69 25.58 -30.31 -14.30
C LYS A 69 26.20 -29.28 -13.36
N VAL A 70 25.48 -28.86 -12.32
CA VAL A 70 25.99 -27.90 -11.33
C VAL A 70 26.74 -28.67 -10.27
N PRO A 71 27.99 -28.31 -9.94
CA PRO A 71 28.74 -28.93 -8.85
C PRO A 71 27.97 -28.88 -7.53
N LYS A 72 28.13 -29.88 -6.68
CA LYS A 72 27.41 -29.96 -5.40
C LYS A 72 27.80 -28.85 -4.42
N ASP A 73 28.96 -28.28 -4.59
CA ASP A 73 29.60 -27.24 -3.77
C ASP A 73 29.47 -25.83 -4.37
N TRP A 74 28.64 -25.66 -5.41
CA TRP A 74 28.46 -24.36 -6.06
C TRP A 74 27.76 -23.31 -5.19
N GLY A 75 27.08 -23.73 -4.12
CA GLY A 75 26.36 -22.84 -3.23
C GLY A 75 26.02 -23.49 -1.89
N GLU A 76 25.73 -22.65 -0.93
CA GLU A 76 25.27 -23.01 0.40
C GLU A 76 23.75 -23.00 0.47
N PHE A 77 23.18 -24.04 1.08
CA PHE A 77 21.73 -24.21 1.30
C PHE A 77 21.50 -24.31 2.79
N THR A 78 21.26 -23.18 3.41
CA THR A 78 21.16 -23.10 4.86
C THR A 78 19.79 -22.61 5.29
N ASN A 79 19.36 -22.96 6.50
CA ASN A 79 18.24 -22.36 7.18
C ASN A 79 16.93 -22.32 6.34
N ASN A 80 16.73 -23.26 5.41
CA ASN A 80 15.51 -23.34 4.59
C ASN A 80 14.49 -24.29 5.23
N TYR A 81 13.20 -23.91 5.19
CA TYR A 81 12.11 -24.69 5.73
C TYR A 81 11.15 -25.15 4.63
N SER A 82 10.96 -26.46 4.51
CA SER A 82 10.02 -27.06 3.56
C SER A 82 8.86 -27.73 4.30
N THR A 83 7.65 -27.52 3.84
CA THR A 83 6.43 -28.12 4.37
C THR A 83 5.39 -28.41 3.29
N GLU A 84 4.57 -29.45 3.50
CA GLU A 84 3.40 -29.75 2.67
C GLU A 84 2.12 -29.09 3.21
N SER A 85 2.16 -28.59 4.45
CA SER A 85 1.03 -27.94 5.12
C SER A 85 1.21 -26.42 5.18
N ASP A 86 0.10 -25.71 5.45
CA ASP A 86 0.12 -24.27 5.67
C ASP A 86 1.01 -23.91 6.87
N PRO A 87 2.07 -23.14 6.69
CA PRO A 87 2.98 -22.78 7.77
C PRO A 87 2.43 -21.66 8.67
N GLY A 88 1.19 -21.23 8.48
CA GLY A 88 0.55 -20.17 9.26
C GLY A 88 0.37 -18.88 8.47
N PHE A 89 -0.02 -18.95 7.20
CA PHE A 89 -0.44 -17.79 6.43
C PHE A 89 -1.80 -17.25 6.89
N TYR A 90 -2.05 -15.95 6.70
CA TYR A 90 -3.34 -15.35 7.00
C TYR A 90 -4.46 -15.94 6.14
N ASP A 91 -4.26 -16.02 4.82
CA ASP A 91 -5.22 -16.62 3.88
C ASP A 91 -4.51 -17.18 2.65
N PHE A 92 -4.05 -18.41 2.77
CA PHE A 92 -3.33 -19.10 1.68
C PHE A 92 -4.18 -19.26 0.41
N LYS A 93 -5.49 -19.49 0.55
CA LYS A 93 -6.41 -19.70 -0.58
C LYS A 93 -6.52 -18.45 -1.45
N ASN A 94 -6.58 -17.28 -0.84
CA ASN A 94 -6.67 -16.00 -1.54
C ASN A 94 -5.30 -15.36 -1.77
N ARG A 95 -4.22 -16.13 -1.68
CA ARG A 95 -2.84 -15.69 -1.92
C ARG A 95 -2.34 -14.62 -0.96
N ASN A 96 -2.91 -14.53 0.22
CA ASN A 96 -2.34 -13.71 1.28
C ASN A 96 -1.30 -14.53 2.05
N TYR A 97 -0.05 -14.40 1.63
CA TYR A 97 1.11 -15.12 2.20
C TYR A 97 1.74 -14.39 3.39
N THR A 98 1.08 -13.38 3.94
CA THR A 98 1.50 -12.75 5.20
C THR A 98 1.47 -13.82 6.30
N LEU A 99 2.54 -13.95 7.04
CA LEU A 99 2.62 -14.90 8.15
C LEU A 99 1.92 -14.34 9.38
N LYS A 100 1.15 -15.18 10.07
CA LYS A 100 0.62 -14.88 11.41
C LYS A 100 1.78 -14.86 12.40
N GLU A 101 1.67 -14.11 13.48
CA GLU A 101 2.69 -14.08 14.55
C GLU A 101 2.95 -15.47 15.16
N SER A 102 1.94 -16.34 15.15
CA SER A 102 2.03 -17.73 15.59
C SER A 102 2.57 -18.70 14.55
N SER A 103 3.08 -18.18 13.41
CA SER A 103 3.60 -19.05 12.35
C SER A 103 4.81 -19.85 12.81
N VAL A 104 4.79 -21.15 12.50
CA VAL A 104 5.89 -22.08 12.75
C VAL A 104 7.20 -21.67 12.04
N VAL A 105 7.15 -20.83 11.02
CA VAL A 105 8.32 -20.34 10.29
C VAL A 105 9.31 -19.64 11.21
N PHE A 106 8.83 -18.84 12.16
CA PHE A 106 9.68 -18.09 13.09
C PHE A 106 10.50 -19.01 14.02
N ASP A 107 9.98 -20.19 14.32
CA ASP A 107 10.70 -21.19 15.10
C ASP A 107 11.64 -22.06 14.24
N LYS A 108 11.32 -22.23 12.97
CA LYS A 108 12.05 -23.13 12.04
C LYS A 108 13.20 -22.45 11.33
N ILE A 109 13.11 -21.15 11.11
CA ILE A 109 14.13 -20.35 10.41
C ILE A 109 14.67 -19.32 11.40
N SER A 110 15.88 -19.54 11.87
CA SER A 110 16.52 -18.63 12.82
C SER A 110 16.74 -17.25 12.20
N GLY A 111 16.27 -16.20 12.88
CA GLY A 111 16.40 -14.82 12.39
C GLY A 111 15.51 -14.48 11.20
N PHE A 112 14.48 -15.29 10.91
CA PHE A 112 13.55 -15.00 9.82
C PHE A 112 12.85 -13.66 10.01
N VAL A 113 12.94 -12.82 8.98
CA VAL A 113 12.19 -11.56 8.91
C VAL A 113 11.06 -11.74 7.92
N ALA A 114 9.82 -11.56 8.41
CA ALA A 114 8.65 -11.68 7.55
C ALA A 114 8.70 -10.66 6.40
N LEU A 115 8.42 -11.12 5.20
CA LEU A 115 8.36 -10.25 4.03
C LEU A 115 7.14 -9.34 4.15
N PRO A 116 7.30 -8.02 3.95
CA PRO A 116 6.18 -7.08 3.98
C PRO A 116 5.37 -7.18 2.70
N PHE A 117 4.60 -8.26 2.51
CA PHE A 117 3.82 -8.50 1.28
C PHE A 117 2.87 -7.36 0.95
N THR A 118 2.34 -6.68 1.96
CA THR A 118 1.50 -5.48 1.77
C THR A 118 2.27 -4.32 1.12
N ARG A 119 3.60 -4.35 1.13
CA ARG A 119 4.49 -3.34 0.55
C ARG A 119 5.20 -3.83 -0.72
N MET A 120 4.92 -5.06 -1.18
CA MET A 120 5.50 -5.64 -2.39
C MET A 120 4.53 -5.46 -3.58
N GLY A 121 5.05 -5.43 -4.78
CA GLY A 121 4.29 -5.25 -6.02
C GLY A 121 4.59 -3.92 -6.71
N THR A 122 3.83 -3.62 -7.76
CA THR A 122 3.91 -2.31 -8.43
C THR A 122 3.32 -1.20 -7.53
N TYR A 123 3.73 0.05 -7.74
CA TYR A 123 3.16 1.15 -6.97
C TYR A 123 1.64 1.22 -7.08
N SER A 124 1.08 0.96 -8.27
CA SER A 124 -0.36 0.98 -8.48
C SER A 124 -1.08 -0.07 -7.65
N ASP A 125 -0.58 -1.31 -7.63
CA ASP A 125 -1.22 -2.41 -6.90
C ASP A 125 -1.10 -2.22 -5.39
N ARG A 126 0.08 -1.77 -4.93
CA ARG A 126 0.31 -1.43 -3.52
C ARG A 126 -0.61 -0.31 -3.05
N ALA A 127 -0.69 0.75 -3.83
CA ALA A 127 -1.52 1.91 -3.51
C ALA A 127 -3.01 1.55 -3.48
N LYS A 128 -3.50 0.84 -4.50
CA LYS A 128 -4.90 0.38 -4.56
C LYS A 128 -5.25 -0.55 -3.40
N ASN A 129 -4.37 -1.52 -3.09
CA ASN A 129 -4.59 -2.43 -1.96
C ASN A 129 -4.60 -1.70 -0.61
N ARG A 130 -3.78 -0.64 -0.47
CA ARG A 130 -3.73 0.16 0.75
C ARG A 130 -5.05 0.87 1.04
N VAL A 131 -5.74 1.32 -0.01
CA VAL A 131 -6.96 2.14 0.10
C VAL A 131 -8.23 1.43 -0.36
N LYS A 132 -8.23 0.10 -0.41
CA LYS A 132 -9.37 -0.70 -0.87
C LYS A 132 -10.62 -0.54 0.02
N ASP A 133 -10.46 -0.12 1.27
CA ASP A 133 -11.55 0.11 2.22
C ASP A 133 -11.53 1.55 2.75
N ALA A 134 -11.12 2.50 1.89
CA ALA A 134 -10.93 3.90 2.24
C ALA A 134 -11.44 4.86 1.18
N LEU A 135 -11.63 6.12 1.60
CA LEU A 135 -11.78 7.26 0.72
C LEU A 135 -10.50 8.08 0.71
N VAL A 136 -9.99 8.41 -0.47
CA VAL A 136 -8.86 9.35 -0.63
C VAL A 136 -9.32 10.53 -1.46
N LEU A 137 -9.02 11.73 -0.96
CA LEU A 137 -9.44 13.00 -1.53
C LEU A 137 -8.25 13.92 -1.69
N ALA A 138 -8.35 14.85 -2.61
CA ALA A 138 -7.41 15.96 -2.74
C ALA A 138 -8.16 17.28 -2.61
N ILE A 139 -7.59 18.23 -1.89
CA ILE A 139 -8.16 19.57 -1.76
C ILE A 139 -8.29 20.20 -3.14
N ASP A 140 -9.40 20.92 -3.37
CA ASP A 140 -9.77 21.57 -4.63
C ASP A 140 -9.92 20.64 -5.85
N SER A 141 -10.01 19.33 -5.64
CA SER A 141 -10.22 18.36 -6.72
C SER A 141 -11.63 17.76 -6.70
N PRO A 142 -12.31 17.66 -7.85
CA PRO A 142 -13.57 16.97 -7.97
C PRO A 142 -13.45 15.44 -7.98
N ARG A 143 -12.20 14.93 -8.10
CA ARG A 143 -11.92 13.49 -8.14
C ARG A 143 -11.52 12.97 -6.77
N ALA A 144 -11.88 11.72 -6.52
CA ALA A 144 -11.54 10.99 -5.32
C ALA A 144 -11.20 9.54 -5.66
N LEU A 145 -10.60 8.81 -4.72
CA LEU A 145 -10.56 7.35 -4.77
C LEU A 145 -11.55 6.81 -3.74
N LYS A 146 -12.45 5.96 -4.20
CA LYS A 146 -13.33 5.17 -3.36
C LYS A 146 -12.95 3.70 -3.53
N ASN A 147 -12.50 3.07 -2.46
CA ASN A 147 -12.03 1.68 -2.49
C ASN A 147 -10.95 1.41 -3.54
N GLY A 148 -10.07 2.39 -3.76
CA GLY A 148 -8.97 2.30 -4.73
C GLY A 148 -9.35 2.60 -6.18
N GLU A 149 -10.62 2.88 -6.48
CA GLU A 149 -11.08 3.26 -7.82
C GLU A 149 -11.39 4.75 -7.90
N ILE A 150 -11.03 5.39 -9.04
CA ILE A 150 -11.27 6.82 -9.27
C ILE A 150 -12.76 7.05 -9.46
N THR A 151 -13.31 8.03 -8.74
CA THR A 151 -14.70 8.47 -8.85
C THR A 151 -14.78 9.99 -8.78
N MET A 152 -15.92 10.55 -9.16
CA MET A 152 -16.26 11.95 -8.94
C MET A 152 -16.90 12.14 -7.55
N ILE A 153 -16.62 13.26 -6.89
CA ILE A 153 -17.24 13.62 -5.62
C ILE A 153 -18.72 13.93 -5.83
N ASP A 154 -19.05 14.61 -6.91
CA ASP A 154 -20.41 14.79 -7.39
C ASP A 154 -20.43 14.56 -8.91
N GLU A 155 -21.22 13.61 -9.38
CA GLU A 155 -21.30 13.27 -10.81
C GLU A 155 -21.99 14.36 -11.66
N SER A 156 -22.76 15.22 -11.01
CA SER A 156 -23.56 16.28 -11.67
C SER A 156 -22.89 17.65 -11.65
N ASP A 157 -21.87 17.86 -10.79
CA ASP A 157 -21.25 19.17 -10.59
C ASP A 157 -19.78 19.06 -10.17
N GLU A 158 -18.87 19.27 -11.12
CA GLU A 158 -17.40 19.25 -10.87
C GLU A 158 -16.91 20.40 -9.98
N SER A 159 -17.74 21.39 -9.67
CA SER A 159 -17.39 22.46 -8.72
C SER A 159 -17.49 22.01 -7.25
N VAL A 160 -18.08 20.85 -7.01
CA VAL A 160 -18.18 20.23 -5.68
C VAL A 160 -16.85 19.55 -5.35
N VAL A 161 -16.05 20.21 -4.55
CA VAL A 161 -14.69 19.78 -4.18
C VAL A 161 -14.47 19.90 -2.67
N PRO A 162 -13.54 19.13 -2.06
CA PRO A 162 -13.12 19.38 -0.69
C PRO A 162 -12.43 20.75 -0.61
N VAL A 163 -12.80 21.55 0.38
CA VAL A 163 -12.26 22.93 0.55
C VAL A 163 -11.72 23.14 1.95
N ILE A 164 -10.75 24.03 2.08
CA ILE A 164 -10.24 24.49 3.38
C ILE A 164 -10.90 25.83 3.73
N ILE A 165 -11.59 25.87 4.86
CA ILE A 165 -12.23 27.06 5.40
C ILE A 165 -11.81 27.20 6.87
N ASN A 166 -11.23 28.33 7.25
CA ASN A 166 -10.76 28.59 8.61
C ASN A 166 -9.88 27.45 9.19
N ASN A 167 -8.91 26.96 8.40
CA ASN A 167 -8.01 25.86 8.76
C ASN A 167 -8.71 24.49 8.97
N SER A 168 -9.95 24.33 8.56
CA SER A 168 -10.67 23.06 8.60
C SER A 168 -11.00 22.61 7.19
N THR A 169 -10.80 21.32 6.91
CA THR A 169 -11.22 20.70 5.65
C THR A 169 -12.69 20.41 5.70
N TYR A 170 -13.42 20.92 4.72
CA TYR A 170 -14.85 20.70 4.54
C TYR A 170 -15.11 19.81 3.32
N MET A 171 -16.12 18.96 3.43
CA MET A 171 -16.52 18.12 2.31
C MET A 171 -18.02 17.83 2.32
N PRO A 172 -18.57 17.43 1.14
CA PRO A 172 -19.97 17.07 1.03
C PRO A 172 -20.29 15.86 1.89
N ILE A 173 -21.29 16.00 2.77
CA ILE A 173 -21.68 14.95 3.73
C ILE A 173 -22.13 13.66 3.03
N ARG A 174 -22.86 13.79 1.91
CA ARG A 174 -23.36 12.63 1.18
C ARG A 174 -22.21 11.78 0.65
N PHE A 175 -21.25 12.39 -0.04
CA PHE A 175 -20.11 11.67 -0.59
C PHE A 175 -19.31 10.94 0.50
N MET A 176 -19.09 11.63 1.63
CA MET A 176 -18.38 11.04 2.76
C MET A 176 -19.12 9.82 3.33
N SER A 177 -20.40 9.99 3.63
CA SER A 177 -21.20 8.95 4.29
C SER A 177 -21.45 7.75 3.38
N GLU A 178 -21.86 7.97 2.13
CA GLU A 178 -22.06 6.91 1.15
C GLU A 178 -20.75 6.21 0.75
N GLY A 179 -19.66 6.98 0.73
CA GLY A 179 -18.33 6.45 0.48
C GLY A 179 -17.87 5.47 1.56
N MET A 180 -18.34 5.64 2.78
CA MET A 180 -18.09 4.73 3.92
C MET A 180 -19.16 3.61 4.04
N GLY A 181 -20.04 3.47 3.07
CA GLY A 181 -21.09 2.46 3.05
C GLY A 181 -22.35 2.84 3.82
N GLY A 182 -22.54 4.11 4.17
CA GLY A 182 -23.74 4.65 4.75
C GLY A 182 -24.80 5.01 3.71
N GLN A 183 -26.00 5.26 4.18
CA GLN A 183 -27.11 5.85 3.41
C GLN A 183 -27.41 7.23 3.96
N VAL A 184 -27.71 8.19 3.09
CA VAL A 184 -27.98 9.58 3.49
C VAL A 184 -29.32 10.02 2.93
N GLU A 185 -30.22 10.45 3.83
CA GLU A 185 -31.46 11.06 3.50
C GLU A 185 -31.50 12.51 4.01
N TRP A 186 -32.26 13.36 3.32
CA TRP A 186 -32.43 14.76 3.71
C TRP A 186 -33.85 14.96 4.22
N ASN A 187 -33.97 15.39 5.46
CA ASN A 187 -35.21 15.78 6.09
C ASN A 187 -35.41 17.29 5.96
N GLU A 188 -36.27 17.72 5.06
CA GLU A 188 -36.51 19.13 4.76
C GLU A 188 -37.19 19.90 5.90
N GLU A 189 -38.08 19.24 6.65
CA GLU A 189 -38.80 19.88 7.76
C GLU A 189 -37.87 20.22 8.92
N GLU A 190 -36.95 19.30 9.23
CA GLU A 190 -36.00 19.47 10.32
C GLU A 190 -34.68 20.09 9.89
N ARG A 191 -34.48 20.32 8.61
CA ARG A 191 -33.20 20.77 8.02
C ARG A 191 -32.02 19.90 8.48
N CYS A 192 -32.25 18.58 8.39
CA CYS A 192 -31.37 17.56 8.93
C CYS A 192 -30.89 16.59 7.83
N ALA A 193 -29.62 16.25 7.83
CA ALA A 193 -29.11 15.11 7.07
C ALA A 193 -29.08 13.88 7.99
N GLU A 194 -29.86 12.88 7.63
CA GLU A 194 -29.95 11.60 8.35
C GLU A 194 -29.00 10.59 7.69
N VAL A 195 -28.02 10.09 8.44
CA VAL A 195 -27.02 9.13 7.97
C VAL A 195 -27.20 7.82 8.72
N VAL A 196 -27.38 6.73 7.98
CA VAL A 196 -27.40 5.37 8.54
C VAL A 196 -26.15 4.62 8.11
N LEU A 197 -25.33 4.20 9.07
CA LEU A 197 -24.11 3.43 8.84
C LEU A 197 -24.07 2.22 9.78
N GLY A 198 -24.34 1.02 9.22
CA GLY A 198 -24.48 -0.19 10.01
C GLY A 198 -25.66 -0.09 11.01
N GLN A 199 -25.35 -0.13 12.30
CA GLN A 199 -26.33 0.01 13.38
C GLN A 199 -26.43 1.45 13.94
N ASN A 200 -25.64 2.37 13.41
CA ASN A 200 -25.64 3.75 13.89
C ASN A 200 -26.50 4.63 13.00
N LYS A 201 -27.36 5.43 13.63
CA LYS A 201 -28.07 6.56 13.04
C LYS A 201 -27.37 7.85 13.50
N ILE A 202 -27.07 8.73 12.54
CA ILE A 202 -26.41 10.00 12.80
C ILE A 202 -27.28 11.09 12.17
N ASP A 203 -27.81 11.96 13.01
CA ASP A 203 -28.65 13.07 12.61
C ASP A 203 -27.85 14.37 12.69
N ILE A 204 -27.76 15.09 11.58
CA ILE A 204 -26.94 16.30 11.44
C ILE A 204 -27.84 17.48 11.14
N PHE A 205 -28.13 18.28 12.18
CA PHE A 205 -28.99 19.45 12.11
C PHE A 205 -28.17 20.66 11.62
N VAL A 206 -28.39 21.02 10.37
CA VAL A 206 -27.55 22.05 9.68
C VAL A 206 -27.72 23.41 10.34
N GLU A 207 -28.93 23.83 10.66
CA GLU A 207 -29.19 25.16 11.24
C GLU A 207 -28.77 25.28 12.72
N LYS A 208 -28.81 24.17 13.46
CA LYS A 208 -28.41 24.12 14.85
C LYS A 208 -26.89 23.93 15.02
N GLY A 209 -26.22 23.44 13.98
CA GLY A 209 -24.80 23.03 14.07
C GLY A 209 -24.58 21.88 15.05
N GLU A 210 -25.50 20.92 15.08
CA GLU A 210 -25.49 19.82 16.05
C GLU A 210 -25.47 18.47 15.35
N ILE A 211 -24.76 17.50 15.94
CA ILE A 211 -24.75 16.09 15.52
C ILE A 211 -25.23 15.23 16.67
N TYR A 212 -26.20 14.38 16.38
CA TYR A 212 -26.66 13.32 17.27
C TYR A 212 -26.26 11.96 16.70
N LYS A 213 -25.89 11.04 17.57
CA LYS A 213 -25.64 9.65 17.23
C LYS A 213 -26.52 8.77 18.11
N ASN A 214 -27.42 8.01 17.46
CA ASN A 214 -28.38 7.17 18.15
C ASN A 214 -29.19 7.98 19.21
N GLU A 215 -29.65 9.18 18.82
CA GLU A 215 -30.39 10.13 19.66
C GLU A 215 -29.56 10.84 20.75
N GLU A 216 -28.29 10.52 20.92
CA GLU A 216 -27.42 11.19 21.86
C GLU A 216 -26.63 12.32 21.20
N LEU A 217 -26.62 13.50 21.82
CA LEU A 217 -25.87 14.64 21.31
C LEU A 217 -24.35 14.37 21.38
N CYS A 218 -23.70 14.33 20.21
CA CYS A 218 -22.26 14.11 20.10
C CYS A 218 -21.47 15.40 19.94
N GLN A 219 -21.97 16.34 19.13
CA GLN A 219 -21.26 17.56 18.77
C GLN A 219 -22.22 18.75 18.69
N ARG A 220 -21.75 19.95 19.00
CA ARG A 220 -22.50 21.19 18.89
C ARG A 220 -21.60 22.33 18.41
N ASP A 221 -22.23 23.47 18.08
CA ASP A 221 -21.57 24.69 17.62
C ASP A 221 -20.72 24.47 16.36
N LEU A 222 -21.17 23.57 15.46
CA LEU A 222 -20.48 23.24 14.23
C LEU A 222 -20.81 24.26 13.13
N ASP A 223 -19.76 24.71 12.44
CA ASP A 223 -19.90 25.50 11.23
C ASP A 223 -20.24 24.59 10.04
N ILE A 224 -21.54 24.23 9.89
CA ILE A 224 -22.05 23.45 8.76
C ILE A 224 -22.46 24.43 7.67
N ARG A 225 -22.06 24.19 6.43
CA ARG A 225 -22.29 25.12 5.33
C ARG A 225 -23.03 24.50 4.18
N ILE A 226 -23.86 25.29 3.50
CA ILE A 226 -24.45 24.91 2.22
C ILE A 226 -23.66 25.65 1.12
N ILE A 227 -22.95 24.90 0.29
CA ILE A 227 -22.16 25.41 -0.83
C ILE A 227 -22.66 24.75 -2.11
N ASN A 228 -23.08 25.54 -3.09
CA ASN A 228 -23.65 25.07 -4.36
C ASN A 228 -24.78 24.03 -4.17
N GLY A 229 -25.63 24.24 -3.16
CA GLY A 229 -26.75 23.33 -2.85
C GLY A 229 -26.31 22.00 -2.23
N ARG A 230 -25.08 21.86 -1.79
CA ARG A 230 -24.58 20.69 -1.07
C ARG A 230 -24.23 21.07 0.37
N THR A 231 -24.54 20.18 1.30
CA THR A 231 -24.18 20.36 2.72
C THR A 231 -22.74 19.94 2.94
N PHE A 232 -21.92 20.89 3.37
CA PHE A 232 -20.50 20.70 3.71
C PHE A 232 -20.32 20.71 5.23
N ILE A 233 -19.53 19.78 5.71
CA ILE A 233 -19.23 19.59 7.12
C ILE A 233 -17.71 19.48 7.34
N PRO A 234 -17.18 19.92 8.50
CA PRO A 234 -15.80 19.67 8.84
C PRO A 234 -15.50 18.17 8.85
N LEU A 235 -14.54 17.75 8.04
CA LEU A 235 -14.22 16.36 7.78
C LEU A 235 -13.92 15.54 9.05
N ARG A 236 -13.11 16.12 9.95
CA ARG A 236 -12.75 15.44 11.20
C ARG A 236 -13.97 15.14 12.05
N THR A 237 -14.85 16.11 12.17
CA THR A 237 -16.07 15.97 12.98
C THR A 237 -16.97 14.84 12.48
N ILE A 238 -17.21 14.76 11.17
CA ILE A 238 -18.02 13.66 10.63
C ILE A 238 -17.29 12.33 10.69
N GLY A 239 -15.96 12.32 10.48
CA GLY A 239 -15.14 11.13 10.63
C GLY A 239 -15.26 10.53 12.03
N GLU A 240 -15.10 11.37 13.06
CA GLU A 240 -15.26 10.95 14.46
C GLU A 240 -16.67 10.44 14.78
N ALA A 241 -17.70 11.14 14.32
CA ALA A 241 -19.09 10.71 14.51
C ALA A 241 -19.38 9.34 13.86
N LEU A 242 -18.79 9.10 12.69
CA LEU A 242 -18.86 7.83 11.97
C LEU A 242 -17.89 6.76 12.55
N GLY A 243 -17.05 7.10 13.50
CA GLY A 243 -16.02 6.21 14.07
C GLY A 243 -14.92 5.85 13.07
N ARG A 244 -14.50 6.82 12.27
CA ARG A 244 -13.50 6.69 11.22
C ARG A 244 -12.24 7.46 11.55
N GLU A 245 -11.10 6.93 11.10
CA GLU A 245 -9.83 7.61 11.18
C GLU A 245 -9.63 8.57 10.00
N VAL A 246 -9.11 9.75 10.25
CA VAL A 246 -8.86 10.78 9.24
C VAL A 246 -7.38 11.13 9.22
N TYR A 247 -6.72 10.75 8.14
CA TYR A 247 -5.35 11.15 7.83
C TYR A 247 -5.36 12.39 6.92
N TRP A 248 -4.45 13.31 7.16
CA TRP A 248 -4.23 14.50 6.36
C TRP A 248 -2.73 14.80 6.28
N ASN A 249 -2.26 15.31 5.14
CA ASN A 249 -0.88 15.73 4.97
C ASN A 249 -0.73 17.08 4.23
N ASP A 250 0.47 17.63 4.25
CA ASP A 250 0.79 18.98 3.75
C ASP A 250 0.61 19.14 2.23
N ILE A 251 0.60 18.07 1.44
CA ILE A 251 0.29 18.16 0.00
C ILE A 251 -1.20 18.33 -0.29
N GLY A 252 -2.06 18.29 0.75
CA GLY A 252 -3.50 18.40 0.62
C GLY A 252 -4.21 17.08 0.30
N MET A 253 -3.57 15.93 0.54
CA MET A 253 -4.23 14.64 0.50
C MET A 253 -4.94 14.36 1.81
N VAL A 254 -6.17 13.89 1.70
CA VAL A 254 -6.97 13.42 2.83
C VAL A 254 -7.33 11.96 2.62
N CYS A 255 -7.20 11.13 3.65
CA CYS A 255 -7.67 9.76 3.63
C CYS A 255 -8.58 9.51 4.82
N VAL A 256 -9.76 8.92 4.53
CA VAL A 256 -10.68 8.46 5.55
C VAL A 256 -10.77 6.95 5.47
N SER A 257 -10.45 6.30 6.58
CA SER A 257 -10.34 4.83 6.64
C SER A 257 -11.17 4.24 7.78
N GLY A 258 -10.94 2.97 8.11
CA GLY A 258 -11.52 2.30 9.27
C GLY A 258 -11.11 2.95 10.60
N THR A 259 -10.65 2.13 11.53
CA THR A 259 -10.26 2.60 12.89
C THR A 259 -8.76 2.83 13.05
N GLU A 260 -7.97 2.58 12.01
CA GLU A 260 -6.51 2.70 12.05
C GLU A 260 -6.03 3.64 10.94
N ALA A 261 -5.00 4.43 11.24
CA ALA A 261 -4.34 5.26 10.26
C ALA A 261 -3.67 4.41 9.17
N LEU A 262 -3.99 4.69 7.91
CA LEU A 262 -3.45 3.93 6.78
C LEU A 262 -2.06 4.39 6.34
N PHE A 263 -1.65 5.61 6.67
CA PHE A 263 -0.43 6.22 6.18
C PHE A 263 0.44 6.78 7.30
N ASP A 264 1.75 6.66 7.08
CA ASP A 264 2.81 7.33 7.83
C ASP A 264 3.66 8.11 6.81
N ASP A 265 3.77 9.42 6.98
CA ASP A 265 4.49 10.32 6.06
C ASP A 265 5.95 9.93 5.87
N ASN A 266 6.59 9.39 6.90
CA ASN A 266 8.01 9.00 6.84
C ASN A 266 8.26 7.71 6.03
N VAL A 267 7.25 6.88 5.87
CA VAL A 267 7.38 5.54 5.26
C VAL A 267 6.63 5.43 3.94
N ASP A 268 5.49 6.12 3.82
CA ASP A 268 4.54 5.94 2.73
C ASP A 268 4.56 7.08 1.69
N GLU A 269 5.51 8.02 1.75
CA GLU A 269 5.60 9.20 0.89
C GLU A 269 5.39 8.88 -0.61
N SER A 270 6.02 7.83 -1.12
CA SER A 270 5.89 7.46 -2.53
C SER A 270 4.50 6.94 -2.91
N ILE A 271 3.81 6.26 -1.98
CA ILE A 271 2.43 5.80 -2.19
C ILE A 271 1.47 6.99 -2.09
N ILE A 272 1.67 7.85 -1.11
CA ILE A 272 0.89 9.08 -0.90
C ILE A 272 0.96 9.95 -2.16
N ASN A 273 2.16 10.26 -2.66
CA ASN A 273 2.36 11.04 -3.87
C ASN A 273 1.73 10.40 -5.10
N TYR A 274 1.80 9.07 -5.22
CA TYR A 274 1.16 8.34 -6.31
C TYR A 274 -0.38 8.47 -6.26
N LEU A 275 -0.99 8.21 -5.10
CA LEU A 275 -2.45 8.30 -4.92
C LEU A 275 -2.94 9.72 -5.14
N TYR A 276 -2.25 10.70 -4.58
CA TYR A 276 -2.54 12.12 -4.79
C TYR A 276 -2.49 12.50 -6.28
N GLY A 277 -1.44 12.06 -7.00
CA GLY A 277 -1.30 12.30 -8.44
C GLY A 277 -2.42 11.72 -9.32
N LEU A 278 -3.14 10.68 -8.85
CA LEU A 278 -4.30 10.12 -9.56
C LEU A 278 -5.53 11.03 -9.50
N ILE A 279 -5.68 11.80 -8.43
CA ILE A 279 -6.91 12.56 -8.13
C ILE A 279 -6.70 14.07 -8.05
N ALA A 280 -5.49 14.56 -7.84
CA ALA A 280 -5.22 15.99 -7.81
C ALA A 280 -5.65 16.67 -9.12
N LYS A 281 -6.09 17.92 -8.99
CA LYS A 281 -6.39 18.76 -10.15
C LYS A 281 -5.06 19.13 -10.81
N ASN A 282 -4.91 18.81 -12.09
CA ASN A 282 -3.78 19.24 -12.92
C ASN A 282 -3.87 20.73 -13.22
#